data_6f7d92250fadcdb6b7197920c249da06
#
_entry.id   6f7d92250fadcdb6b7197920c249da06
#
_cell.length_a   1.000
_cell.length_b   1.000
_cell.length_c   1.000
_cell.angle_alpha   90.00
_cell.angle_beta   90.00
_cell.angle_gamma   90.00
#
_symmetry.space_group_name_H-M   'P 1'
#
loop_
_entity.id
_entity.type
_entity.pdbx_description
1 polymer ?
#
loop_
_entity_poly.entity_id
_entity_poly.type
_entity_poly.pdbx_seq_one_letter_code
_entity_poly.pdbx_strand_id
1 'polypeptide(L)'
;SLHDALPISVKTVCIDDYEIKMCRGCRKCHKTAECFQKDDVTKLMETYDWADKIVSVSPSYWADIPGQFKVFIDRCTPWCNTHEPHAKLLSGKKGYTIALRTGPSMPECERIISSIEHFYGHLEIEPCGKLGLCGVEYKEDLENRLEEIKDFCNLIKEQ
;
A
#
# COMPACT_ATOMS: atom_id res chain seq x y z
N SER A 1 -35.79 3.73 2.48
CA SER A 1 -34.87 3.16 1.49
C SER A 1 -33.81 2.34 2.22
N LEU A 2 -33.98 1.05 2.17
CA LEU A 2 -33.02 0.05 2.69
C LEU A 2 -31.83 -0.05 1.71
N HIS A 3 -30.97 0.95 1.70
CA HIS A 3 -29.59 0.71 1.36
C HIS A 3 -28.89 0.26 2.63
N ASP A 4 -29.17 -0.97 3.01
CA ASP A 4 -28.34 -1.68 3.98
C ASP A 4 -26.93 -1.64 3.46
N ALA A 5 -26.09 -0.86 4.14
CA ALA A 5 -24.67 -0.85 3.88
C ALA A 5 -24.19 -2.30 4.01
N LEU A 6 -23.73 -2.89 2.93
CA LEU A 6 -23.08 -4.19 2.98
C LEU A 6 -21.99 -4.14 4.05
N PRO A 7 -21.86 -5.17 4.90
CA PRO A 7 -20.84 -5.15 5.93
C PRO A 7 -19.47 -4.98 5.29
N ILE A 8 -18.68 -4.00 5.78
CA ILE A 8 -17.32 -3.80 5.30
C ILE A 8 -16.50 -5.04 5.67
N SER A 9 -15.99 -5.73 4.66
CA SER A 9 -15.07 -6.84 4.85
C SER A 9 -13.64 -6.30 4.88
N VAL A 10 -12.92 -6.59 5.96
CA VAL A 10 -11.53 -6.12 6.14
C VAL A 10 -10.58 -7.31 6.16
N LYS A 11 -9.50 -7.22 5.38
CA LYS A 11 -8.39 -8.16 5.40
C LYS A 11 -7.11 -7.42 5.76
N THR A 12 -6.49 -7.80 6.87
CA THR A 12 -5.18 -7.26 7.28
C THR A 12 -4.10 -8.24 6.84
N VAL A 13 -3.05 -7.73 6.24
CA VAL A 13 -1.87 -8.49 5.80
C VAL A 13 -0.59 -7.82 6.28
N CYS A 14 0.39 -8.60 6.69
CA CYS A 14 1.75 -8.17 6.94
C CYS A 14 2.64 -8.68 5.81
N ILE A 15 3.46 -7.81 5.22
CA ILE A 15 4.35 -8.20 4.11
C ILE A 15 5.35 -9.26 4.56
N ASP A 16 5.77 -9.25 5.83
CA ASP A 16 6.70 -10.24 6.39
C ASP A 16 6.13 -11.67 6.46
N ASP A 17 4.81 -11.82 6.33
CA ASP A 17 4.15 -13.14 6.29
C ASP A 17 4.26 -13.79 4.89
N TYR A 18 4.86 -13.10 3.91
CA TYR A 18 4.96 -13.54 2.52
C TYR A 18 6.42 -13.76 2.10
N GLU A 19 6.69 -14.87 1.45
CA GLU A 19 7.99 -15.13 0.85
C GLU A 19 8.11 -14.39 -0.47
N ILE A 20 8.79 -13.24 -0.47
CA ILE A 20 8.98 -12.38 -1.64
C ILE A 20 10.47 -12.30 -2.00
N LYS A 21 10.85 -12.82 -3.16
CA LYS A 21 12.22 -12.75 -3.69
C LYS A 21 12.49 -11.38 -4.30
N MET A 22 13.72 -10.91 -4.24
CA MET A 22 14.13 -9.63 -4.85
C MET A 22 13.92 -9.65 -6.37
N CYS A 23 13.53 -8.52 -6.93
CA CYS A 23 13.47 -8.34 -8.38
C CYS A 23 14.88 -8.46 -8.99
N ARG A 24 15.01 -9.23 -10.08
CA ARG A 24 16.29 -9.42 -10.78
C ARG A 24 16.50 -8.43 -11.93
N GLY A 25 15.57 -7.50 -12.17
CA GLY A 25 15.66 -6.54 -13.26
C GLY A 25 15.71 -7.16 -14.67
N CYS A 26 15.30 -8.41 -14.84
CA CYS A 26 15.45 -9.17 -16.08
C CYS A 26 14.49 -8.77 -17.21
N ARG A 27 13.49 -7.95 -16.93
CA ARG A 27 12.46 -7.43 -17.85
C ARG A 27 11.65 -8.48 -18.62
N LYS A 28 11.63 -9.76 -18.17
CA LYS A 28 10.80 -10.79 -18.81
C LYS A 28 9.31 -10.45 -18.71
N CYS A 29 8.89 -9.86 -17.59
CA CYS A 29 7.51 -9.40 -17.38
C CYS A 29 7.04 -8.34 -18.40
N HIS A 30 7.94 -7.55 -18.99
CA HIS A 30 7.57 -6.60 -20.05
C HIS A 30 7.09 -7.30 -21.35
N LYS A 31 7.31 -8.59 -21.48
CA LYS A 31 6.87 -9.38 -22.66
C LYS A 31 5.64 -10.23 -22.41
N THR A 32 5.40 -10.60 -21.15
CA THR A 32 4.40 -11.59 -20.78
C THR A 32 3.38 -11.11 -19.77
N ALA A 33 3.56 -9.89 -19.20
CA ALA A 33 2.80 -9.39 -18.05
C ALA A 33 2.89 -10.28 -16.78
N GLU A 34 3.88 -11.20 -16.74
CA GLU A 34 4.06 -12.14 -15.62
C GLU A 34 5.52 -12.20 -15.18
N CYS A 35 5.73 -12.36 -13.86
CA CYS A 35 7.05 -12.63 -13.33
C CYS A 35 7.37 -14.13 -13.44
N PHE A 36 8.58 -14.45 -13.90
CA PHE A 36 9.04 -15.85 -13.97
C PHE A 36 9.35 -16.43 -12.59
N GLN A 37 9.63 -15.57 -11.60
CA GLN A 37 9.85 -16.02 -10.22
C GLN A 37 8.50 -16.38 -9.60
N LYS A 38 8.39 -17.61 -9.12
CA LYS A 38 7.19 -18.10 -8.43
C LYS A 38 7.41 -17.96 -6.93
N ASP A 39 6.65 -17.08 -6.31
CA ASP A 39 6.62 -16.76 -4.88
C ASP A 39 5.29 -16.09 -4.53
N ASP A 40 5.16 -15.56 -3.32
CA ASP A 40 3.89 -15.05 -2.78
C ASP A 40 3.46 -13.67 -3.33
N VAL A 41 4.23 -13.04 -4.23
CA VAL A 41 3.82 -11.75 -4.83
C VAL A 41 2.47 -11.85 -5.52
N THR A 42 2.24 -12.92 -6.30
CA THR A 42 0.95 -13.11 -6.98
C THR A 42 -0.20 -13.20 -5.98
N LYS A 43 -0.02 -13.95 -4.89
CA LYS A 43 -1.01 -14.10 -3.83
C LYS A 43 -1.32 -12.77 -3.12
N LEU A 44 -0.30 -11.94 -2.90
CA LEU A 44 -0.51 -10.61 -2.32
C LEU A 44 -1.24 -9.70 -3.32
N MET A 45 -0.91 -9.76 -4.62
CA MET A 45 -1.60 -9.00 -5.67
C MET A 45 -3.06 -9.46 -5.88
N GLU A 46 -3.38 -10.74 -5.66
CA GLU A 46 -4.78 -11.22 -5.60
C GLU A 46 -5.55 -10.53 -4.45
N THR A 47 -4.89 -10.26 -3.33
CA THR A 47 -5.49 -9.47 -2.23
C THR A 47 -5.71 -8.01 -2.63
N TYR A 48 -4.77 -7.41 -3.38
CA TYR A 48 -4.94 -6.08 -3.97
C TYR A 48 -6.11 -6.05 -4.96
N ASP A 49 -6.25 -7.10 -5.76
CA ASP A 49 -7.35 -7.17 -6.74
C ASP A 49 -8.72 -7.38 -6.09
N TRP A 50 -8.77 -8.13 -4.99
CA TRP A 50 -9.99 -8.33 -4.20
C TRP A 50 -10.48 -7.03 -3.53
N ALA A 51 -9.59 -6.15 -3.08
CA ALA A 51 -9.94 -4.98 -2.30
C ALA A 51 -10.43 -3.82 -3.19
N ASP A 52 -11.53 -3.17 -2.83
CA ASP A 52 -11.96 -1.89 -3.42
C ASP A 52 -11.13 -0.72 -2.86
N LYS A 53 -10.76 -0.81 -1.59
CA LYS A 53 -9.98 0.20 -0.86
C LYS A 53 -8.74 -0.44 -0.24
N ILE A 54 -7.58 0.14 -0.49
CA ILE A 54 -6.29 -0.36 -0.05
C ILE A 54 -5.68 0.66 0.91
N VAL A 55 -5.38 0.24 2.13
CA VAL A 55 -4.69 1.06 3.12
C VAL A 55 -3.28 0.52 3.31
N SER A 56 -2.28 1.26 2.83
CA SER A 56 -0.87 0.94 3.09
C SER A 56 -0.40 1.65 4.35
N VAL A 57 0.08 0.89 5.32
CA VAL A 57 0.65 1.39 6.57
C VAL A 57 2.15 1.12 6.56
N SER A 58 2.96 2.14 6.73
CA SER A 58 4.42 2.02 6.66
C SER A 58 5.11 2.81 7.76
N PRO A 59 6.00 2.18 8.54
CA PRO A 59 6.94 2.93 9.37
C PRO A 59 8.02 3.60 8.52
N SER A 60 8.67 4.62 9.10
CA SER A 60 9.87 5.24 8.53
C SER A 60 11.11 4.44 8.88
N TYR A 61 11.76 3.87 7.89
CA TYR A 61 13.09 3.28 8.02
C TYR A 61 14.09 4.13 7.22
N TRP A 62 14.95 4.89 7.95
CA TRP A 62 15.89 5.82 7.31
C TRP A 62 15.23 6.84 6.37
N ALA A 63 14.09 7.39 6.82
CA ALA A 63 13.28 8.35 6.07
C ALA A 63 12.72 7.81 4.73
N ASP A 64 12.56 6.50 4.63
CA ASP A 64 11.98 5.81 3.47
C ASP A 64 11.11 4.63 3.93
N ILE A 65 10.46 3.95 2.98
CA ILE A 65 9.71 2.72 3.23
C ILE A 65 10.66 1.59 3.65
N PRO A 66 10.21 0.62 4.48
CA PRO A 66 11.00 -0.55 4.84
C PRO A 66 11.46 -1.35 3.62
N GLY A 67 12.63 -2.00 3.73
CA GLY A 67 13.20 -2.80 2.64
C GLY A 67 12.26 -3.88 2.13
N GLN A 68 11.50 -4.53 3.00
CA GLN A 68 10.51 -5.55 2.65
C GLN A 68 9.42 -4.96 1.75
N PHE A 69 8.92 -3.77 2.09
CA PHE A 69 7.93 -3.09 1.26
C PHE A 69 8.52 -2.68 -0.09
N LYS A 70 9.77 -2.19 -0.11
CA LYS A 70 10.45 -1.85 -1.36
C LYS A 70 10.65 -3.08 -2.25
N VAL A 71 11.01 -4.22 -1.68
CA VAL A 71 11.11 -5.50 -2.42
C VAL A 71 9.77 -5.87 -3.04
N PHE A 72 8.65 -5.73 -2.30
CA PHE A 72 7.32 -5.96 -2.86
C PHE A 72 7.01 -5.01 -4.03
N ILE A 73 7.23 -3.70 -3.86
CA ILE A 73 7.02 -2.70 -4.93
C ILE A 73 7.82 -3.06 -6.18
N ASP A 74 9.10 -3.40 -6.04
CA ASP A 74 9.95 -3.79 -7.18
C ASP A 74 9.44 -5.04 -7.91
N ARG A 75 8.76 -5.93 -7.20
CA ARG A 75 8.18 -7.14 -7.75
C ARG A 75 6.81 -6.92 -8.39
N CYS A 76 6.18 -5.76 -8.16
CA CYS A 76 4.92 -5.38 -8.81
C CYS A 76 5.13 -4.89 -10.26
N THR A 77 6.35 -4.90 -10.80
CA THR A 77 6.63 -4.54 -12.20
C THR A 77 5.67 -5.17 -13.22
N PRO A 78 5.22 -6.45 -13.11
CA PRO A 78 4.24 -7.00 -14.05
C PRO A 78 2.92 -6.22 -14.14
N TRP A 79 2.53 -5.50 -13.10
CA TRP A 79 1.29 -4.69 -13.03
C TRP A 79 1.53 -3.20 -13.30
N CYS A 80 2.77 -2.81 -13.59
CA CYS A 80 3.11 -1.41 -13.81
C CYS A 80 2.62 -0.92 -15.18
N ASN A 81 1.85 0.16 -15.21
CA ASN A 81 1.26 0.75 -16.41
C ASN A 81 2.25 1.47 -17.36
N THR A 82 3.55 1.44 -17.05
CA THR A 82 4.58 2.08 -17.89
C THR A 82 5.04 1.23 -19.07
N HIS A 83 4.53 0.01 -19.20
CA HIS A 83 4.85 -0.87 -20.35
C HIS A 83 3.65 -1.72 -20.74
N GLU A 84 3.66 -2.17 -21.99
CA GLU A 84 2.68 -3.11 -22.52
C GLU A 84 3.41 -4.38 -23.05
N PRO A 85 2.89 -5.59 -22.79
CA PRO A 85 1.72 -5.85 -21.96
C PRO A 85 2.01 -5.72 -20.47
N HIS A 86 0.99 -5.39 -19.66
CA HIS A 86 1.04 -5.47 -18.21
C HIS A 86 -0.23 -6.13 -17.65
N ALA A 87 -0.12 -6.75 -16.49
CA ALA A 87 -1.27 -7.27 -15.74
C ALA A 87 -2.07 -6.10 -15.16
N LYS A 88 -3.39 -6.24 -15.10
CA LYS A 88 -4.27 -5.17 -14.60
C LYS A 88 -4.99 -5.63 -13.34
N LEU A 89 -5.15 -4.72 -12.40
CA LEU A 89 -6.09 -4.86 -11.29
C LEU A 89 -7.49 -4.43 -11.77
N LEU A 90 -8.52 -4.85 -11.06
CA LEU A 90 -9.87 -4.33 -11.26
C LEU A 90 -9.87 -2.80 -11.10
N SER A 91 -10.58 -2.10 -11.96
CA SER A 91 -10.62 -0.63 -11.98
C SER A 91 -11.38 -0.05 -10.78
N GLY A 92 -11.15 1.24 -10.51
CA GLY A 92 -11.89 1.98 -9.49
C GLY A 92 -11.37 1.79 -8.06
N LYS A 93 -10.18 1.22 -7.89
CA LYS A 93 -9.57 1.05 -6.58
C LYS A 93 -9.11 2.38 -5.98
N LYS A 94 -9.33 2.53 -4.67
CA LYS A 94 -8.91 3.71 -3.90
C LYS A 94 -7.78 3.36 -2.95
N GLY A 95 -6.75 4.20 -2.94
CA GLY A 95 -5.56 4.04 -2.14
C GLY A 95 -5.50 5.02 -0.96
N TYR A 96 -5.15 4.54 0.20
CA TYR A 96 -4.95 5.34 1.41
C TYR A 96 -3.59 5.00 2.02
N THR A 97 -2.91 6.00 2.57
CA THR A 97 -1.56 5.80 3.09
C THR A 97 -1.45 6.32 4.51
N ILE A 98 -0.90 5.50 5.41
CA ILE A 98 -0.53 5.90 6.76
C ILE A 98 0.99 5.74 6.90
N ALA A 99 1.68 6.82 7.22
CA ALA A 99 3.12 6.81 7.53
C ALA A 99 3.34 7.07 9.01
N LEU A 100 4.22 6.28 9.64
CA LEU A 100 4.54 6.37 11.07
C LEU A 100 6.04 6.65 11.26
N ARG A 101 6.38 7.46 12.25
CA ARG A 101 7.77 7.63 12.65
C ARG A 101 7.93 7.98 14.12
N THR A 102 9.09 7.64 14.70
CA THR A 102 9.42 7.92 16.10
C THR A 102 9.75 9.39 16.37
N GLY A 103 10.43 10.06 15.44
CA GLY A 103 10.79 11.46 15.59
C GLY A 103 9.71 12.45 15.12
N PRO A 104 9.93 13.77 15.27
CA PRO A 104 8.91 14.80 15.02
C PRO A 104 8.85 15.31 13.56
N SER A 105 9.68 14.79 12.65
CA SER A 105 9.82 15.34 11.30
C SER A 105 8.72 14.88 10.33
N MET A 106 7.69 15.67 10.15
CA MET A 106 6.61 15.41 9.18
C MET A 106 7.12 15.23 7.73
N PRO A 107 8.13 15.96 7.23
CA PRO A 107 8.68 15.73 5.88
C PRO A 107 9.13 14.30 5.58
N GLU A 108 9.50 13.51 6.59
CA GLU A 108 9.82 12.10 6.38
C GLU A 108 8.56 11.24 6.17
N CYS A 109 7.48 11.51 6.91
CA CYS A 109 6.19 10.87 6.63
C CYS A 109 5.69 11.24 5.23
N GLU A 110 5.82 12.49 4.82
CA GLU A 110 5.42 12.95 3.49
C GLU A 110 6.19 12.25 2.37
N ARG A 111 7.48 11.98 2.57
CA ARG A 111 8.29 11.23 1.60
C ARG A 111 7.80 9.79 1.44
N ILE A 112 7.52 9.12 2.54
CA ILE A 112 6.97 7.75 2.54
C ILE A 112 5.61 7.73 1.84
N ILE A 113 4.74 8.65 2.18
CA ILE A 113 3.42 8.81 1.56
C ILE A 113 3.57 9.01 0.05
N SER A 114 4.43 9.94 -0.37
CA SER A 114 4.68 10.20 -1.79
C SER A 114 5.21 8.96 -2.53
N SER A 115 6.08 8.16 -1.91
CA SER A 115 6.58 6.92 -2.50
C SER A 115 5.46 5.89 -2.72
N ILE A 116 4.54 5.77 -1.75
CA ILE A 116 3.42 4.83 -1.83
C ILE A 116 2.37 5.34 -2.83
N GLU A 117 2.05 6.64 -2.83
CA GLU A 117 1.13 7.24 -3.81
C GLU A 117 1.67 7.10 -5.25
N HIS A 118 2.99 7.25 -5.43
CA HIS A 118 3.64 6.99 -6.72
C HIS A 118 3.47 5.52 -7.16
N PHE A 119 3.66 4.58 -6.25
CA PHE A 119 3.41 3.17 -6.49
C PHE A 119 1.96 2.90 -6.86
N TYR A 120 1.01 3.50 -6.16
CA TYR A 120 -0.42 3.40 -6.48
C TYR A 120 -0.72 3.90 -7.89
N GLY A 121 -0.17 5.04 -8.29
CA GLY A 121 -0.34 5.58 -9.64
C GLY A 121 0.12 4.62 -10.74
N HIS A 122 1.20 3.86 -10.49
CA HIS A 122 1.65 2.84 -11.43
C HIS A 122 0.76 1.60 -11.51
N LEU A 123 -0.04 1.35 -10.48
CA LEU A 123 -1.03 0.28 -10.45
C LEU A 123 -2.45 0.73 -10.82
N GLU A 124 -2.62 2.00 -11.25
CA GLU A 124 -3.91 2.61 -11.55
C GLU A 124 -4.87 2.63 -10.33
N ILE A 125 -4.30 2.74 -9.12
CA ILE A 125 -5.02 2.92 -7.86
C ILE A 125 -5.07 4.43 -7.57
N GLU A 126 -6.26 4.98 -7.35
CA GLU A 126 -6.43 6.41 -7.07
C GLU A 126 -6.05 6.74 -5.62
N PRO A 127 -5.03 7.61 -5.35
CA PRO A 127 -4.75 8.06 -3.99
C PRO A 127 -5.86 8.96 -3.47
N CYS A 128 -6.56 8.53 -2.42
CA CYS A 128 -7.75 9.21 -1.87
C CYS A 128 -7.57 9.77 -0.46
N GLY A 129 -6.51 9.39 0.25
CA GLY A 129 -6.27 9.91 1.59
C GLY A 129 -4.92 9.52 2.16
N LYS A 130 -4.42 10.37 3.06
CA LYS A 130 -3.13 10.16 3.72
C LYS A 130 -3.12 10.64 5.16
N LEU A 131 -2.33 9.97 6.01
CA LEU A 131 -2.12 10.31 7.41
C LEU A 131 -0.65 10.11 7.78
N GLY A 132 -0.01 11.17 8.28
CA GLY A 132 1.34 11.11 8.84
C GLY A 132 1.30 11.19 10.35
N LEU A 133 1.84 10.20 11.04
CA LEU A 133 1.90 10.12 12.50
C LEU A 133 3.35 10.20 12.98
N CYS A 134 3.75 11.37 13.49
CA CYS A 134 5.05 11.60 14.09
C CYS A 134 5.00 11.35 15.61
N GLY A 135 6.17 11.01 16.21
CA GLY A 135 6.28 10.77 17.65
C GLY A 135 5.63 9.47 18.10
N VAL A 136 5.58 8.47 17.22
CA VAL A 136 5.03 7.14 17.52
C VAL A 136 6.18 6.14 17.60
N GLU A 137 6.59 5.79 18.81
CA GLU A 137 7.62 4.79 19.08
C GLU A 137 7.00 3.50 19.65
N TYR A 138 6.01 3.65 20.51
CA TYR A 138 5.32 2.55 21.17
C TYR A 138 3.82 2.58 20.86
N LYS A 139 3.16 1.47 21.15
CA LYS A 139 1.70 1.33 20.95
C LYS A 139 0.90 2.40 21.72
N GLU A 140 1.36 2.75 22.91
CA GLU A 140 0.73 3.73 23.79
C GLU A 140 0.69 5.13 23.18
N ASP A 141 1.67 5.47 22.32
CA ASP A 141 1.71 6.77 21.64
C ASP A 141 0.54 6.93 20.66
N LEU A 142 0.01 5.81 20.12
CA LEU A 142 -1.17 5.82 19.26
C LEU A 142 -2.45 6.18 20.02
N GLU A 143 -2.51 5.93 21.33
CA GLU A 143 -3.67 6.27 22.14
C GLU A 143 -3.92 7.80 22.16
N ASN A 144 -2.85 8.58 22.11
CA ASN A 144 -2.91 10.05 22.04
C ASN A 144 -3.30 10.56 20.63
N ARG A 145 -3.34 9.70 19.63
CA ARG A 145 -3.64 10.02 18.23
C ARG A 145 -4.94 9.37 17.73
N LEU A 146 -5.75 8.81 18.65
CA LEU A 146 -6.95 8.06 18.29
C LEU A 146 -7.99 8.89 17.54
N GLU A 147 -8.14 10.17 17.83
CA GLU A 147 -9.08 11.05 17.11
C GLU A 147 -8.66 11.21 15.64
N GLU A 148 -7.39 11.49 15.36
CA GLU A 148 -6.88 11.60 13.99
C GLU A 148 -7.05 10.30 13.21
N ILE A 149 -6.81 9.16 13.87
CA ILE A 149 -6.97 7.83 13.28
C ILE A 149 -8.46 7.57 12.99
N LYS A 150 -9.36 7.90 13.91
CA LYS A 150 -10.82 7.75 13.72
C LYS A 150 -11.32 8.61 12.56
N ASP A 151 -10.89 9.88 12.49
CA ASP A 151 -11.26 10.78 11.41
C ASP A 151 -10.80 10.25 10.07
N PHE A 152 -9.59 9.71 10.01
CA PHE A 152 -9.08 9.06 8.81
C PHE A 152 -9.86 7.79 8.45
N CYS A 153 -10.23 6.97 9.43
CA CYS A 153 -11.09 5.81 9.20
C CYS A 153 -12.49 6.20 8.68
N ASN A 154 -13.05 7.31 9.17
CA ASN A 154 -14.33 7.83 8.67
C ASN A 154 -14.20 8.31 7.23
N LEU A 155 -13.14 9.03 6.88
CA LEU A 155 -12.84 9.42 5.50
C LEU A 155 -12.82 8.18 4.57
N ILE A 156 -12.16 7.10 4.99
CA ILE A 156 -12.09 5.86 4.20
C ILE A 156 -13.49 5.25 3.99
N LYS A 157 -14.38 5.33 4.98
CA LYS A 157 -15.74 4.77 4.89
C LYS A 157 -16.64 5.57 3.96
N GLU A 158 -16.51 6.90 3.97
CA GLU A 158 -17.39 7.82 3.25
C GLU A 158 -17.10 7.89 1.74
N GLN A 159 -15.89 7.57 1.32
CA GLN A 159 -15.46 7.59 -0.08
C GLN A 159 -15.58 6.21 -0.74
#